data_009b9e056f8fc29021d5cb4dba0e9160
#
_entry.id   009b9e056f8fc29021d5cb4dba0e9160
#
_cell.length_a   1.000
_cell.length_b   1.000
_cell.length_c   1.000
_cell.angle_alpha   90.00
_cell.angle_beta   90.00
_cell.angle_gamma   90.00
#
_symmetry.space_group_name_H-M   'P 1'
#
loop_
_entity.id
_entity.type
_entity.pdbx_description
1 polymer ?
#
loop_
_entity_poly.entity_id
_entity_poly.type
_entity_poly.pdbx_seq_one_letter_code
_entity_poly.pdbx_strand_id
1 'polypeptide(L)'
;MSLFFAELRKVWGGRVFPALLAILAAANLLLLWMGTRPTAKQPPASAYRAVGAELSDKTMEEKGAYLHDKYTEIESLVKIGQYYREQAYGGYGLTQYRQDNAAMFDTYEQEYTDKTYTLFTDNLNTEYRLFSQLQSEYDTVAAYSDFLDGVQTKASQLSGISIFQNDRTGYDLKNIELTAQVYAGLTETPIDYYPQKGLYTAISYAFTDLILLASMLLLALILVRQERDSGLLSLIRSLPGGRLKTAIAKLAAFAASLLVVLMVLYGVNLAYCSASFSLGPMNRTIQSVPALMRCTMQITVGQYLLRFLLAKWAGAFVMGLWVMLAALIAKRAVAGWIGALALPLAMYGIRTAIPATSHLNVIKYANMVSLLQTNELLGNYRNLFWFGNPISLPMVEWVTAAALGLSLIHISEPTRHSLIS
;
A
#
# COMPACT_ATOMS: atom_id res chain seq x y z
N MET A 1 29.71 -24.65 13.20
CA MET A 1 28.89 -23.46 12.82
C MET A 1 27.99 -23.88 11.67
N SER A 2 26.66 -23.69 11.74
CA SER A 2 25.80 -24.11 10.62
C SER A 2 26.07 -23.24 9.38
N LEU A 3 25.91 -23.81 8.18
CA LEU A 3 26.09 -23.08 6.91
C LEU A 3 25.25 -21.81 6.84
N PHE A 4 24.05 -21.84 7.43
CA PHE A 4 23.18 -20.69 7.54
C PHE A 4 23.85 -19.50 8.26
N PHE A 5 24.45 -19.72 9.41
CA PHE A 5 25.16 -18.64 10.12
C PHE A 5 26.39 -18.15 9.38
N ALA A 6 27.08 -19.03 8.64
CA ALA A 6 28.17 -18.61 7.79
C ALA A 6 27.73 -17.68 6.66
N GLU A 7 26.59 -17.99 5.98
CA GLU A 7 26.01 -17.14 4.95
C GLU A 7 25.47 -15.82 5.54
N LEU A 8 24.80 -15.89 6.69
CA LEU A 8 24.31 -14.69 7.39
C LEU A 8 25.48 -13.76 7.81
N ARG A 9 26.60 -14.34 8.25
CA ARG A 9 27.81 -13.58 8.60
C ARG A 9 28.43 -12.86 7.40
N LYS A 10 28.30 -13.35 6.17
CA LYS A 10 28.73 -12.63 4.96
C LYS A 10 27.97 -11.32 4.78
N VAL A 11 26.69 -11.33 5.09
CA VAL A 11 25.83 -10.13 5.00
C VAL A 11 26.08 -9.19 6.18
N TRP A 12 26.01 -9.72 7.41
CA TRP A 12 25.94 -8.91 8.64
C TRP A 12 27.26 -8.82 9.41
N GLY A 13 28.23 -9.70 9.14
CA GLY A 13 29.51 -9.74 9.85
C GLY A 13 30.50 -8.65 9.40
N GLY A 14 30.27 -8.04 8.24
CA GLY A 14 31.02 -6.90 7.73
C GLY A 14 30.32 -5.57 8.04
N ARG A 15 31.03 -4.45 7.90
CA ARG A 15 30.48 -3.10 8.07
C ARG A 15 29.76 -2.58 6.82
N VAL A 16 29.98 -3.22 5.66
CA VAL A 16 29.55 -2.70 4.37
C VAL A 16 28.02 -2.76 4.21
N PHE A 17 27.41 -3.94 4.41
CA PHE A 17 25.97 -4.07 4.22
C PHE A 17 25.14 -3.28 5.25
N PRO A 18 25.45 -3.33 6.56
CA PRO A 18 24.77 -2.49 7.54
C PRO A 18 24.90 -0.99 7.24
N ALA A 19 26.07 -0.52 6.81
CA ALA A 19 26.27 0.87 6.42
C ALA A 19 25.45 1.26 5.19
N LEU A 20 25.41 0.41 4.14
CA LEU A 20 24.58 0.63 2.96
C LEU A 20 23.10 0.60 3.30
N LEU A 21 22.66 -0.31 4.17
CA LEU A 21 21.26 -0.34 4.65
C LEU A 21 20.89 0.94 5.40
N ALA A 22 21.80 1.44 6.24
CA ALA A 22 21.59 2.73 6.93
C ALA A 22 21.47 3.90 5.93
N ILE A 23 22.30 3.92 4.88
CA ILE A 23 22.20 4.91 3.81
C ILE A 23 20.88 4.78 3.05
N LEU A 24 20.44 3.57 2.72
CA LEU A 24 19.16 3.33 2.05
C LEU A 24 17.97 3.70 2.93
N ALA A 25 18.04 3.43 4.24
CA ALA A 25 17.03 3.85 5.20
C ALA A 25 16.96 5.38 5.34
N ALA A 26 18.12 6.04 5.37
CA ALA A 26 18.19 7.52 5.37
C ALA A 26 17.65 8.11 4.05
N ALA A 27 17.96 7.51 2.90
CA ALA A 27 17.40 7.90 1.61
C ALA A 27 15.88 7.72 1.57
N ASN A 28 15.37 6.60 2.10
CA ASN A 28 13.94 6.36 2.22
C ASN A 28 13.25 7.42 3.08
N LEU A 29 13.82 7.75 4.24
CA LEU A 29 13.32 8.81 5.12
C LEU A 29 13.33 10.18 4.43
N LEU A 30 14.42 10.50 3.73
CA LEU A 30 14.55 11.76 2.99
C LEU A 30 13.49 11.88 1.89
N LEU A 31 13.30 10.83 1.09
CA LEU A 31 12.28 10.80 0.04
C LEU A 31 10.88 10.92 0.63
N LEU A 32 10.59 10.19 1.71
CA LEU A 32 9.32 10.26 2.41
C LEU A 32 9.05 11.67 2.95
N TRP A 33 10.04 12.29 3.59
CA TRP A 33 9.96 13.68 4.07
C TRP A 33 9.75 14.66 2.92
N MET A 34 10.47 14.51 1.80
CA MET A 34 10.27 15.37 0.61
C MET A 34 8.87 15.21 0.02
N GLY A 35 8.34 13.97 -0.05
CA GLY A 35 7.01 13.67 -0.59
C GLY A 35 5.84 14.10 0.31
N THR A 36 6.12 14.35 1.59
CA THR A 36 5.11 14.75 2.58
C THR A 36 5.23 16.22 3.00
N ARG A 37 6.12 16.99 2.37
CA ARG A 37 6.25 18.43 2.65
C ARG A 37 4.96 19.17 2.36
N PRO A 38 4.62 20.17 3.18
CA PRO A 38 3.50 21.03 2.89
C PRO A 38 3.71 21.77 1.55
N THR A 39 2.66 21.84 0.78
CA THR A 39 2.63 22.61 -0.48
C THR A 39 1.34 23.41 -0.53
N ALA A 40 1.19 24.33 -1.47
CA ALA A 40 -0.08 25.03 -1.67
C ALA A 40 -1.28 24.09 -1.91
N LYS A 41 -1.01 22.80 -2.20
CA LYS A 41 -2.03 21.76 -2.45
C LYS A 41 -2.15 20.70 -1.34
N GLN A 42 -1.17 20.63 -0.43
CA GLN A 42 -1.14 19.62 0.64
C GLN A 42 -0.99 20.30 2.00
N PRO A 43 -1.95 20.12 2.92
CA PRO A 43 -1.84 20.59 4.29
C PRO A 43 -0.60 20.01 4.99
N PRO A 44 -0.04 20.72 5.98
CA PRO A 44 1.10 20.25 6.75
C PRO A 44 0.72 19.01 7.60
N ALA A 45 1.67 18.14 7.82
CA ALA A 45 1.48 16.93 8.62
C ALA A 45 1.03 17.25 10.06
N SER A 46 1.52 18.36 10.63
CA SER A 46 1.14 18.84 11.95
C SER A 46 -0.35 19.13 12.09
N ALA A 47 -1.00 19.62 11.01
CA ALA A 47 -2.43 19.89 11.02
C ALA A 47 -3.26 18.59 11.13
N TYR A 48 -2.91 17.53 10.37
CA TYR A 48 -3.56 16.23 10.51
C TYR A 48 -3.38 15.65 11.92
N ARG A 49 -2.19 15.83 12.50
CA ARG A 49 -1.90 15.38 13.86
C ARG A 49 -2.71 16.14 14.88
N ALA A 50 -2.81 17.47 14.76
CA ALA A 50 -3.58 18.33 15.68
C ALA A 50 -5.07 17.99 15.62
N VAL A 51 -5.67 17.89 14.44
CA VAL A 51 -7.06 17.47 14.27
C VAL A 51 -7.26 16.04 14.80
N GLY A 52 -6.33 15.13 14.55
CA GLY A 52 -6.39 13.78 15.10
C GLY A 52 -6.41 13.75 16.63
N ALA A 53 -5.67 14.64 17.28
CA ALA A 53 -5.70 14.80 18.74
C ALA A 53 -7.06 15.30 19.23
N GLU A 54 -7.66 16.28 18.55
CA GLU A 54 -9.00 16.79 18.87
C GLU A 54 -10.11 15.73 18.70
N LEU A 55 -9.90 14.76 17.82
CA LEU A 55 -10.87 13.69 17.54
C LEU A 55 -10.70 12.49 18.47
N SER A 56 -9.57 12.34 19.19
CA SER A 56 -9.21 11.10 19.87
C SER A 56 -10.18 10.67 20.94
N ASP A 57 -10.74 11.62 21.69
CA ASP A 57 -11.62 11.38 22.83
C ASP A 57 -13.12 11.50 22.51
N LYS A 58 -13.45 11.71 21.23
CA LYS A 58 -14.82 11.91 20.76
C LYS A 58 -15.44 10.60 20.25
N THR A 59 -16.74 10.45 20.44
CA THR A 59 -17.52 9.39 19.81
C THR A 59 -17.61 9.61 18.30
N MET A 60 -18.03 8.58 17.54
CA MET A 60 -18.17 8.68 16.08
C MET A 60 -19.10 9.83 15.66
N GLU A 61 -20.21 10.03 16.35
CA GLU A 61 -21.17 11.10 16.11
C GLU A 61 -20.57 12.48 16.40
N GLU A 62 -19.91 12.64 17.56
CA GLU A 62 -19.24 13.89 17.92
C GLU A 62 -18.08 14.25 16.97
N LYS A 63 -17.38 13.25 16.41
CA LYS A 63 -16.37 13.46 15.36
C LYS A 63 -17.02 14.03 14.11
N GLY A 64 -18.16 13.48 13.71
CA GLY A 64 -18.91 13.95 12.54
C GLY A 64 -19.39 15.38 12.72
N ALA A 65 -20.00 15.70 13.84
CA ALA A 65 -20.45 17.05 14.15
C ALA A 65 -19.28 18.05 14.14
N TYR A 66 -18.18 17.73 14.82
CA TYR A 66 -16.99 18.58 14.84
C TYR A 66 -16.42 18.84 13.44
N LEU A 67 -16.29 17.81 12.62
CA LEU A 67 -15.75 17.96 11.27
C LEU A 67 -16.69 18.76 10.36
N HIS A 68 -18.00 18.52 10.46
CA HIS A 68 -19.02 19.24 9.70
C HIS A 68 -19.05 20.72 10.07
N ASP A 69 -19.04 21.03 11.38
CA ASP A 69 -19.05 22.42 11.85
C ASP A 69 -17.80 23.18 11.41
N LYS A 70 -16.62 22.56 11.57
CA LYS A 70 -15.36 23.17 11.11
C LYS A 70 -15.28 23.29 9.60
N TYR A 71 -15.74 22.31 8.85
CA TYR A 71 -15.81 22.40 7.39
C TYR A 71 -16.71 23.57 6.96
N THR A 72 -17.90 23.68 7.56
CA THR A 72 -18.88 24.74 7.25
C THR A 72 -18.34 26.13 7.60
N GLU A 73 -17.73 26.30 8.77
CA GLU A 73 -17.04 27.52 9.20
C GLU A 73 -15.99 27.94 8.16
N ILE A 74 -15.03 27.05 7.85
CA ILE A 74 -13.91 27.35 6.96
C ILE A 74 -14.39 27.59 5.50
N GLU A 75 -15.34 26.81 5.01
CA GLU A 75 -15.94 27.01 3.69
C GLU A 75 -16.59 28.41 3.59
N SER A 76 -17.30 28.82 4.64
CA SER A 76 -17.95 30.12 4.71
C SER A 76 -16.92 31.25 4.72
N LEU A 77 -15.88 31.16 5.52
CA LEU A 77 -14.77 32.12 5.56
C LEU A 77 -14.06 32.24 4.20
N VAL A 78 -13.85 31.13 3.49
CA VAL A 78 -13.27 31.13 2.14
C VAL A 78 -14.19 31.84 1.15
N LYS A 79 -15.51 31.56 1.19
CA LYS A 79 -16.52 32.21 0.32
C LYS A 79 -16.63 33.71 0.58
N ILE A 80 -16.60 34.14 1.84
CA ILE A 80 -16.55 35.55 2.22
C ILE A 80 -15.27 36.21 1.71
N GLY A 81 -14.12 35.53 1.84
CA GLY A 81 -12.86 36.02 1.30
C GLY A 81 -12.86 36.12 -0.23
N GLN A 82 -13.56 35.24 -0.94
CA GLN A 82 -13.78 35.39 -2.39
C GLN A 82 -14.66 36.57 -2.72
N TYR A 83 -15.77 36.74 -2.03
CA TYR A 83 -16.67 37.85 -2.19
C TYR A 83 -15.94 39.21 -2.06
N TYR A 84 -15.14 39.41 -1.02
CA TYR A 84 -14.38 40.66 -0.83
C TYR A 84 -13.33 40.90 -1.91
N ARG A 85 -12.69 39.86 -2.42
CA ARG A 85 -11.76 39.96 -3.55
C ARG A 85 -12.48 40.38 -4.84
N GLU A 86 -13.59 39.75 -5.14
CA GLU A 86 -14.39 40.09 -6.33
C GLU A 86 -14.98 41.52 -6.25
N GLN A 87 -15.42 41.94 -5.05
CA GLN A 87 -15.86 43.30 -4.80
C GLN A 87 -14.75 44.34 -5.09
N ALA A 88 -13.52 44.06 -4.68
CA ALA A 88 -12.38 44.90 -4.92
C ALA A 88 -12.05 45.07 -6.44
N TYR A 89 -12.41 44.08 -7.26
CA TYR A 89 -12.22 44.09 -8.71
C TYR A 89 -13.48 44.49 -9.51
N GLY A 90 -14.56 44.94 -8.84
CA GLY A 90 -15.79 45.38 -9.50
C GLY A 90 -16.65 44.25 -10.08
N GLY A 91 -16.70 43.09 -9.41
CA GLY A 91 -17.49 41.90 -9.85
C GLY A 91 -18.99 42.21 -9.93
N TYR A 92 -19.66 41.55 -10.90
CA TYR A 92 -21.11 41.67 -11.10
C TYR A 92 -21.88 40.64 -10.20
N GLY A 93 -23.11 40.98 -9.83
CA GLY A 93 -23.99 40.09 -9.10
C GLY A 93 -23.68 39.90 -7.60
N LEU A 94 -22.71 40.65 -7.05
CA LEU A 94 -22.27 40.51 -5.65
C LEU A 94 -23.36 40.84 -4.63
N THR A 95 -24.22 41.84 -4.95
CA THR A 95 -25.34 42.22 -4.10
C THR A 95 -26.32 41.03 -3.97
N GLN A 96 -26.65 40.42 -5.09
CA GLN A 96 -27.52 39.23 -5.10
C GLN A 96 -26.86 38.04 -4.36
N TYR A 97 -25.57 37.77 -4.61
CA TYR A 97 -24.85 36.73 -3.90
C TYR A 97 -24.88 36.93 -2.38
N ARG A 98 -24.70 38.16 -1.89
CA ARG A 98 -24.76 38.48 -0.47
C ARG A 98 -26.17 38.27 0.09
N GLN A 99 -27.20 38.63 -0.67
CA GLN A 99 -28.59 38.44 -0.26
C GLN A 99 -28.93 36.94 -0.19
N ASP A 100 -28.56 36.16 -1.19
CA ASP A 100 -28.81 34.73 -1.26
C ASP A 100 -28.04 33.93 -0.17
N ASN A 101 -26.95 34.48 0.35
CA ASN A 101 -26.14 33.90 1.40
C ASN A 101 -26.13 34.69 2.71
N ALA A 102 -27.18 35.46 2.99
CA ALA A 102 -27.25 36.38 4.14
C ALA A 102 -26.90 35.69 5.47
N ALA A 103 -27.43 34.51 5.74
CA ALA A 103 -27.17 33.76 6.96
C ALA A 103 -25.65 33.44 7.14
N MET A 104 -24.93 33.14 6.07
CA MET A 104 -23.50 32.90 6.11
C MET A 104 -22.74 34.17 6.47
N PHE A 105 -23.10 35.31 5.86
CA PHE A 105 -22.48 36.59 6.16
C PHE A 105 -22.79 37.03 7.60
N ASP A 106 -24.06 36.93 8.05
CA ASP A 106 -24.48 37.31 9.40
C ASP A 106 -23.71 36.50 10.48
N THR A 107 -23.35 35.25 10.18
CA THR A 107 -22.66 34.37 11.14
C THR A 107 -21.14 34.58 11.11
N TYR A 108 -20.52 34.65 9.95
CA TYR A 108 -19.06 34.51 9.82
C TYR A 108 -18.33 35.76 9.30
N GLU A 109 -19.03 36.81 8.86
CA GLU A 109 -18.39 37.99 8.30
C GLU A 109 -17.54 38.77 9.30
N GLN A 110 -18.02 38.90 10.53
CA GLN A 110 -17.28 39.57 11.59
C GLN A 110 -16.00 38.80 11.93
N GLU A 111 -16.12 37.48 12.06
CA GLU A 111 -14.98 36.60 12.33
C GLU A 111 -13.92 36.70 11.21
N TYR A 112 -14.37 36.74 9.94
CA TYR A 112 -13.47 36.94 8.80
C TYR A 112 -12.75 38.31 8.85
N THR A 113 -13.49 39.38 9.16
CA THR A 113 -12.99 40.74 9.17
C THR A 113 -12.00 40.98 10.33
N ASP A 114 -12.34 40.48 11.52
CA ASP A 114 -11.54 40.61 12.73
C ASP A 114 -10.42 39.57 12.83
N LYS A 115 -10.40 38.59 11.92
CA LYS A 115 -9.45 37.45 11.89
C LYS A 115 -9.38 36.70 13.19
N THR A 116 -10.53 36.48 13.82
CA THR A 116 -10.66 35.77 15.11
C THR A 116 -10.73 34.25 14.96
N TYR A 117 -10.83 33.75 13.72
CA TYR A 117 -10.82 32.31 13.41
C TYR A 117 -9.50 31.64 13.72
N THR A 118 -9.55 30.41 14.16
CA THR A 118 -8.38 29.58 14.47
C THR A 118 -8.13 28.57 13.37
N LEU A 119 -6.88 28.48 12.91
CA LEU A 119 -6.44 27.56 11.86
C LEU A 119 -5.39 26.59 12.38
N PHE A 120 -5.42 25.36 11.88
CA PHE A 120 -4.37 24.37 12.04
C PHE A 120 -3.28 24.50 10.95
N THR A 121 -3.58 25.29 9.89
CA THR A 121 -2.70 25.52 8.74
C THR A 121 -2.36 27.01 8.59
N ASP A 122 -1.48 27.34 7.61
CA ASP A 122 -1.01 28.71 7.42
C ASP A 122 -2.04 29.65 6.78
N ASN A 123 -3.09 29.11 6.14
CA ASN A 123 -4.08 29.91 5.43
C ASN A 123 -5.41 29.18 5.21
N LEU A 124 -6.49 29.97 5.00
CA LEU A 124 -7.86 29.48 4.81
C LEU A 124 -8.01 28.46 3.67
N ASN A 125 -7.31 28.63 2.54
CA ASN A 125 -7.45 27.69 1.42
C ASN A 125 -6.84 26.32 1.73
N THR A 126 -5.74 26.27 2.49
CA THR A 126 -5.10 25.04 2.94
C THR A 126 -5.97 24.38 4.02
N GLU A 127 -6.54 25.18 4.91
CA GLU A 127 -7.49 24.72 5.94
C GLU A 127 -8.75 24.12 5.31
N TYR A 128 -9.32 24.80 4.32
CA TYR A 128 -10.47 24.28 3.57
C TYR A 128 -10.18 22.92 2.95
N ARG A 129 -9.01 22.75 2.35
CA ARG A 129 -8.61 21.45 1.78
C ARG A 129 -8.45 20.36 2.85
N LEU A 130 -7.89 20.72 4.02
CA LEU A 130 -7.76 19.81 5.13
C LEU A 130 -9.14 19.29 5.55
N PHE A 131 -10.04 20.21 5.91
CA PHE A 131 -11.36 19.84 6.42
C PHE A 131 -12.26 19.22 5.36
N SER A 132 -12.19 19.66 4.10
CA SER A 132 -12.87 18.99 2.98
C SER A 132 -12.42 17.54 2.80
N GLN A 133 -11.11 17.27 2.91
CA GLN A 133 -10.60 15.90 2.85
C GLN A 133 -11.05 15.08 4.05
N LEU A 134 -10.90 15.61 5.28
CA LEU A 134 -11.27 14.90 6.51
C LEU A 134 -12.77 14.63 6.59
N GLN A 135 -13.61 15.59 6.16
CA GLN A 135 -15.07 15.39 6.07
C GLN A 135 -15.41 14.26 5.09
N SER A 136 -14.81 14.29 3.88
CA SER A 136 -15.04 13.22 2.88
C SER A 136 -14.54 11.84 3.37
N GLU A 137 -13.43 11.80 4.11
CA GLU A 137 -12.94 10.56 4.73
C GLU A 137 -13.92 10.06 5.80
N TYR A 138 -14.42 10.96 6.64
CA TYR A 138 -15.42 10.63 7.66
C TYR A 138 -16.72 10.13 7.03
N ASP A 139 -17.27 10.84 6.06
CA ASP A 139 -18.51 10.46 5.37
C ASP A 139 -18.39 9.07 4.73
N THR A 140 -17.21 8.76 4.16
CA THR A 140 -16.93 7.45 3.60
C THR A 140 -17.00 6.35 4.67
N VAL A 141 -16.44 6.59 5.85
CA VAL A 141 -16.45 5.62 6.96
C VAL A 141 -17.84 5.55 7.61
N ALA A 142 -18.50 6.68 7.80
CA ALA A 142 -19.84 6.74 8.38
C ALA A 142 -20.88 6.00 7.52
N ALA A 143 -20.74 6.08 6.18
CA ALA A 143 -21.58 5.36 5.23
C ALA A 143 -21.23 3.86 5.07
N TYR A 144 -20.45 3.27 5.99
CA TYR A 144 -20.04 1.86 5.84
C TYR A 144 -21.21 0.88 5.91
N SER A 145 -22.19 1.11 6.79
CA SER A 145 -23.42 0.30 6.84
C SER A 145 -24.21 0.38 5.53
N ASP A 146 -24.37 1.60 5.00
CA ASP A 146 -25.08 1.83 3.73
C ASP A 146 -24.33 1.16 2.55
N PHE A 147 -22.99 1.15 2.61
CA PHE A 147 -22.18 0.41 1.65
C PHE A 147 -22.48 -1.08 1.71
N LEU A 148 -22.55 -1.69 2.90
CA LEU A 148 -22.84 -3.13 3.06
C LEU A 148 -24.25 -3.46 2.56
N ASP A 149 -25.25 -2.66 2.94
CA ASP A 149 -26.64 -2.81 2.48
C ASP A 149 -26.75 -2.61 0.96
N GLY A 150 -25.98 -1.65 0.43
CA GLY A 150 -25.86 -1.40 -1.00
C GLY A 150 -25.28 -2.59 -1.76
N VAL A 151 -24.32 -3.33 -1.19
CA VAL A 151 -23.78 -4.56 -1.79
C VAL A 151 -24.86 -5.64 -1.88
N GLN A 152 -25.63 -5.86 -0.80
CA GLN A 152 -26.71 -6.85 -0.76
C GLN A 152 -27.84 -6.49 -1.73
N THR A 153 -28.28 -5.23 -1.72
CA THR A 153 -29.33 -4.74 -2.62
C THR A 153 -28.92 -4.85 -4.08
N LYS A 154 -27.71 -4.44 -4.43
CA LYS A 154 -27.19 -4.57 -5.79
C LYS A 154 -27.05 -6.03 -6.21
N ALA A 155 -26.59 -6.90 -5.33
CA ALA A 155 -26.50 -8.33 -5.63
C ALA A 155 -27.86 -8.93 -5.97
N SER A 156 -28.90 -8.64 -5.19
CA SER A 156 -30.27 -9.12 -5.45
C SER A 156 -30.84 -8.57 -6.77
N GLN A 157 -30.60 -7.29 -7.08
CA GLN A 157 -31.01 -6.67 -8.33
C GLN A 157 -30.29 -7.27 -9.55
N LEU A 158 -28.97 -7.39 -9.48
CA LEU A 158 -28.16 -7.89 -10.60
C LEU A 158 -28.41 -9.36 -10.88
N SER A 159 -28.60 -10.19 -9.85
CA SER A 159 -28.94 -11.62 -10.02
C SER A 159 -30.29 -11.84 -10.73
N GLY A 160 -31.19 -10.86 -10.70
CA GLY A 160 -32.46 -10.88 -11.45
C GLY A 160 -32.35 -10.46 -12.91
N ILE A 161 -31.23 -9.91 -13.36
CA ILE A 161 -31.06 -9.42 -14.74
C ILE A 161 -30.66 -10.57 -15.67
N SER A 162 -31.42 -10.73 -16.77
CA SER A 162 -31.24 -11.82 -17.74
C SER A 162 -29.85 -11.92 -18.38
N ILE A 163 -29.13 -10.81 -18.51
CA ILE A 163 -27.75 -10.81 -19.05
C ILE A 163 -26.81 -11.63 -18.14
N PHE A 164 -26.91 -11.48 -16.82
CA PHE A 164 -26.09 -12.20 -15.87
C PHE A 164 -26.56 -13.65 -15.69
N GLN A 165 -27.86 -13.90 -15.79
CA GLN A 165 -28.43 -15.27 -15.74
C GLN A 165 -28.08 -16.09 -16.96
N ASN A 166 -27.95 -15.46 -18.13
CA ASN A 166 -27.64 -16.11 -19.40
C ASN A 166 -26.15 -16.11 -19.75
N ASP A 167 -25.28 -15.70 -18.83
CA ASP A 167 -23.82 -15.81 -19.01
C ASP A 167 -23.44 -17.27 -19.21
N ARG A 168 -22.86 -17.59 -20.39
CA ARG A 168 -22.44 -18.94 -20.78
C ARG A 168 -21.42 -19.55 -19.81
N THR A 169 -20.65 -18.71 -19.13
CA THR A 169 -19.63 -19.15 -18.17
C THR A 169 -20.20 -19.32 -16.76
N GLY A 170 -21.33 -18.68 -16.47
CA GLY A 170 -21.91 -18.60 -15.11
C GLY A 170 -21.04 -17.81 -14.12
N TYR A 171 -19.99 -17.14 -14.59
CA TYR A 171 -19.04 -16.41 -13.74
C TYR A 171 -19.68 -15.21 -13.06
N ASP A 172 -20.39 -14.37 -13.82
CA ASP A 172 -20.91 -13.12 -13.31
C ASP A 172 -21.90 -13.34 -12.17
N LEU A 173 -22.83 -14.29 -12.32
CA LEU A 173 -23.80 -14.63 -11.27
C LEU A 173 -23.10 -15.15 -10.02
N LYS A 174 -22.19 -16.14 -10.18
CA LYS A 174 -21.40 -16.67 -9.06
C LYS A 174 -20.57 -15.60 -8.35
N ASN A 175 -20.00 -14.67 -9.11
CA ASN A 175 -19.21 -13.57 -8.56
C ASN A 175 -20.07 -12.59 -7.75
N ILE A 176 -21.27 -12.28 -8.23
CA ILE A 176 -22.25 -11.44 -7.53
C ILE A 176 -22.63 -12.09 -6.20
N GLU A 177 -23.05 -13.36 -6.23
CA GLU A 177 -23.48 -14.12 -5.06
C GLU A 177 -22.34 -14.27 -4.02
N LEU A 178 -21.15 -14.67 -4.46
CA LEU A 178 -19.99 -14.81 -3.58
C LEU A 178 -19.58 -13.48 -2.94
N THR A 179 -19.63 -12.38 -3.70
CA THR A 179 -19.32 -11.05 -3.17
C THR A 179 -20.33 -10.65 -2.09
N ALA A 180 -21.63 -10.85 -2.34
CA ALA A 180 -22.66 -10.57 -1.37
C ALA A 180 -22.49 -11.40 -0.08
N GLN A 181 -22.21 -12.69 -0.22
CA GLN A 181 -21.98 -13.60 0.90
C GLN A 181 -20.80 -13.18 1.78
N VAL A 182 -19.67 -12.77 1.16
CA VAL A 182 -18.47 -12.33 1.89
C VAL A 182 -18.74 -11.05 2.67
N TYR A 183 -19.43 -10.07 2.07
CA TYR A 183 -19.74 -8.82 2.75
C TYR A 183 -20.88 -8.95 3.79
N ALA A 184 -21.78 -9.93 3.66
CA ALA A 184 -22.81 -10.19 4.67
C ALA A 184 -22.25 -10.52 6.06
N GLY A 185 -21.03 -11.12 6.11
CA GLY A 185 -20.36 -11.40 7.38
C GLY A 185 -19.77 -10.18 8.09
N LEU A 186 -19.87 -8.97 7.52
CA LEU A 186 -19.22 -7.76 8.04
C LEU A 186 -20.20 -6.76 8.69
N THR A 187 -21.49 -7.07 8.74
CA THR A 187 -22.57 -6.15 9.20
C THR A 187 -22.39 -5.66 10.64
N GLU A 188 -21.78 -6.43 11.52
CA GLU A 188 -21.56 -6.07 12.94
C GLU A 188 -20.17 -5.48 13.21
N THR A 189 -19.42 -5.05 12.17
CA THR A 189 -18.08 -4.52 12.34
C THR A 189 -18.13 -3.13 12.98
N PRO A 190 -17.53 -2.92 14.17
CA PRO A 190 -17.51 -1.61 14.79
C PRO A 190 -16.62 -0.67 13.98
N ILE A 191 -17.15 0.52 13.69
CA ILE A 191 -16.46 1.55 12.90
C ILE A 191 -16.11 2.73 13.78
N ASP A 192 -14.87 3.22 13.67
CA ASP A 192 -14.41 4.45 14.30
C ASP A 192 -13.56 5.24 13.30
N TYR A 193 -13.68 6.56 13.29
CA TYR A 193 -12.94 7.42 12.39
C TYR A 193 -11.69 8.02 13.04
N TYR A 194 -10.61 8.03 12.29
CA TYR A 194 -9.39 8.79 12.57
C TYR A 194 -8.69 9.11 11.23
N PRO A 195 -8.07 10.31 11.05
CA PRO A 195 -7.40 10.68 9.81
C PRO A 195 -6.46 9.59 9.29
N GLN A 196 -6.66 9.14 8.04
CA GLN A 196 -5.89 8.01 7.50
C GLN A 196 -4.52 8.39 6.96
N LYS A 197 -4.26 9.69 6.76
CA LYS A 197 -3.07 10.19 6.02
C LYS A 197 -1.76 9.60 6.51
N GLY A 198 -1.54 9.58 7.83
CA GLY A 198 -0.31 9.04 8.43
C GLY A 198 -0.15 7.54 8.17
N LEU A 199 -1.17 6.75 8.52
CA LEU A 199 -1.16 5.30 8.34
C LEU A 199 -1.00 4.91 6.87
N TYR A 200 -1.84 5.48 6.01
CA TYR A 200 -1.85 5.13 4.60
C TYR A 200 -0.54 5.52 3.90
N THR A 201 0.02 6.68 4.22
CA THR A 201 1.33 7.10 3.71
C THR A 201 2.44 6.12 4.13
N ALA A 202 2.43 5.65 5.39
CA ALA A 202 3.46 4.74 5.89
C ALA A 202 3.53 3.41 5.11
N ILE A 203 2.37 2.88 4.68
CA ILE A 203 2.26 1.57 4.02
C ILE A 203 2.16 1.63 2.48
N SER A 204 1.88 2.80 1.90
CA SER A 204 1.64 2.97 0.45
C SER A 204 2.71 3.78 -0.27
N TYR A 205 3.78 4.20 0.41
CA TYR A 205 4.81 5.05 -0.20
C TYR A 205 5.66 4.27 -1.21
N ALA A 206 5.43 4.54 -2.50
CA ALA A 206 5.98 3.76 -3.62
C ALA A 206 7.52 3.73 -3.68
N PHE A 207 8.20 4.81 -3.26
CA PHE A 207 9.68 4.84 -3.27
C PHE A 207 10.29 3.84 -2.31
N THR A 208 9.60 3.46 -1.22
CA THR A 208 10.07 2.39 -0.32
C THR A 208 10.24 1.06 -1.06
N ASP A 209 9.36 0.74 -2.02
CA ASP A 209 9.47 -0.48 -2.82
C ASP A 209 10.66 -0.44 -3.79
N LEU A 210 11.02 0.73 -4.32
CA LEU A 210 12.23 0.90 -5.13
C LEU A 210 13.49 0.71 -4.29
N ILE A 211 13.53 1.23 -3.07
CA ILE A 211 14.64 1.04 -2.13
C ILE A 211 14.73 -0.41 -1.68
N LEU A 212 13.61 -1.08 -1.48
CA LEU A 212 13.54 -2.51 -1.20
C LEU A 212 14.16 -3.32 -2.35
N LEU A 213 13.82 -2.99 -3.60
CA LEU A 213 14.43 -3.63 -4.78
C LEU A 213 15.96 -3.41 -4.83
N ALA A 214 16.43 -2.20 -4.56
CA ALA A 214 17.86 -1.91 -4.45
C ALA A 214 18.54 -2.77 -3.36
N SER A 215 17.87 -2.95 -2.22
CA SER A 215 18.35 -3.81 -1.13
C SER A 215 18.43 -5.29 -1.54
N MET A 216 17.46 -5.79 -2.32
CA MET A 216 17.50 -7.16 -2.87
C MET A 216 18.68 -7.34 -3.83
N LEU A 217 18.96 -6.34 -4.68
CA LEU A 217 20.12 -6.37 -5.57
C LEU A 217 21.43 -6.43 -4.80
N LEU A 218 21.58 -5.66 -3.72
CA LEU A 218 22.75 -5.71 -2.85
C LEU A 218 22.91 -7.07 -2.15
N LEU A 219 21.81 -7.64 -1.64
CA LEU A 219 21.83 -8.97 -1.04
C LEU A 219 22.25 -10.06 -2.03
N ALA A 220 21.73 -10.00 -3.26
CA ALA A 220 22.12 -10.93 -4.32
C ALA A 220 23.60 -10.78 -4.74
N LEU A 221 24.12 -9.55 -4.74
CA LEU A 221 25.53 -9.28 -4.97
C LEU A 221 26.40 -9.98 -3.92
N ILE A 222 26.06 -9.83 -2.65
CA ILE A 222 26.86 -10.38 -1.54
C ILE A 222 26.75 -11.91 -1.48
N LEU A 223 25.53 -12.45 -1.55
CA LEU A 223 25.28 -13.89 -1.32
C LEU A 223 25.62 -14.77 -2.53
N VAL A 224 25.58 -14.22 -3.75
CA VAL A 224 25.71 -15.01 -4.98
C VAL A 224 26.87 -14.54 -5.84
N ARG A 225 26.91 -13.24 -6.17
CA ARG A 225 27.83 -12.72 -7.17
C ARG A 225 29.29 -12.77 -6.72
N GLN A 226 29.59 -12.41 -5.48
CA GLN A 226 30.95 -12.43 -4.94
C GLN A 226 31.58 -13.84 -5.00
N GLU A 227 30.77 -14.88 -4.67
CA GLU A 227 31.27 -16.26 -4.74
C GLU A 227 31.50 -16.75 -6.17
N ARG A 228 30.65 -16.30 -7.09
CA ARG A 228 30.80 -16.63 -8.49
C ARG A 228 32.09 -16.03 -9.06
N ASP A 229 32.32 -14.75 -8.80
CA ASP A 229 33.48 -14.03 -9.33
C ASP A 229 34.79 -14.50 -8.69
N SER A 230 34.75 -15.00 -7.45
CA SER A 230 35.91 -15.62 -6.77
C SER A 230 36.18 -17.10 -7.13
N GLY A 231 35.31 -17.71 -7.96
CA GLY A 231 35.43 -19.12 -8.34
C GLY A 231 35.03 -20.13 -7.25
N LEU A 232 34.63 -19.67 -6.06
CA LEU A 232 34.19 -20.54 -4.94
C LEU A 232 32.97 -21.40 -5.28
N LEU A 233 32.09 -20.95 -6.17
CA LEU A 233 30.94 -21.73 -6.62
C LEU A 233 31.35 -23.04 -7.30
N SER A 234 32.44 -23.09 -8.05
CA SER A 234 32.94 -24.31 -8.69
C SER A 234 33.40 -25.31 -7.64
N LEU A 235 34.11 -24.85 -6.62
CA LEU A 235 34.58 -25.68 -5.51
C LEU A 235 33.42 -26.24 -4.68
N ILE A 236 32.42 -25.42 -4.34
CA ILE A 236 31.23 -25.87 -3.61
C ILE A 236 30.47 -26.91 -4.42
N ARG A 237 30.42 -26.78 -5.74
CA ARG A 237 29.73 -27.72 -6.64
C ARG A 237 30.43 -29.09 -6.71
N SER A 238 31.70 -29.19 -6.43
CA SER A 238 32.47 -30.45 -6.43
C SER A 238 32.27 -31.27 -5.14
N LEU A 239 31.79 -30.67 -4.05
CA LEU A 239 31.59 -31.34 -2.77
C LEU A 239 30.30 -32.20 -2.75
N PRO A 240 30.35 -33.46 -2.24
CA PRO A 240 29.16 -34.30 -2.09
C PRO A 240 28.10 -33.66 -1.19
N GLY A 241 26.88 -33.44 -1.71
CA GLY A 241 25.79 -32.79 -0.98
C GLY A 241 25.99 -31.30 -0.67
N GLY A 242 27.11 -30.70 -1.10
CA GLY A 242 27.39 -29.28 -0.85
C GLY A 242 26.43 -28.33 -1.58
N ARG A 243 25.96 -28.72 -2.75
CA ARG A 243 25.08 -27.89 -3.60
C ARG A 243 23.76 -27.53 -2.91
N LEU A 244 22.98 -28.54 -2.52
CA LEU A 244 21.65 -28.34 -1.92
C LEU A 244 21.74 -27.65 -0.55
N LYS A 245 22.64 -28.12 0.32
CA LYS A 245 22.82 -27.53 1.66
C LYS A 245 23.22 -26.06 1.58
N THR A 246 24.10 -25.71 0.67
CA THR A 246 24.54 -24.32 0.48
C THR A 246 23.45 -23.46 -0.15
N ALA A 247 22.69 -24.00 -1.12
CA ALA A 247 21.56 -23.30 -1.71
C ALA A 247 20.49 -22.96 -0.65
N ILE A 248 20.07 -23.95 0.15
CA ILE A 248 19.11 -23.75 1.25
C ILE A 248 19.64 -22.73 2.26
N ALA A 249 20.91 -22.83 2.65
CA ALA A 249 21.50 -21.88 3.59
C ALA A 249 21.50 -20.44 3.06
N LYS A 250 21.80 -20.25 1.75
CA LYS A 250 21.75 -18.94 1.10
C LYS A 250 20.32 -18.39 1.03
N LEU A 251 19.36 -19.22 0.64
CA LEU A 251 17.94 -18.81 0.58
C LEU A 251 17.42 -18.42 1.96
N ALA A 252 17.77 -19.18 3.00
CA ALA A 252 17.41 -18.86 4.36
C ALA A 252 18.08 -17.57 4.86
N ALA A 253 19.36 -17.38 4.56
CA ALA A 253 20.09 -16.15 4.92
C ALA A 253 19.52 -14.93 4.16
N PHE A 254 19.17 -15.10 2.88
CA PHE A 254 18.49 -14.08 2.09
C PHE A 254 17.14 -13.71 2.69
N ALA A 255 16.28 -14.71 2.99
CA ALA A 255 14.95 -14.52 3.57
C ALA A 255 15.02 -13.79 4.93
N ALA A 256 15.94 -14.21 5.81
CA ALA A 256 16.16 -13.57 7.10
C ALA A 256 16.68 -12.14 6.96
N SER A 257 17.65 -11.91 6.07
CA SER A 257 18.18 -10.56 5.82
C SER A 257 17.13 -9.63 5.20
N LEU A 258 16.30 -10.14 4.29
CA LEU A 258 15.22 -9.41 3.67
C LEU A 258 14.15 -9.00 4.70
N LEU A 259 13.84 -9.87 5.66
CA LEU A 259 12.94 -9.53 6.76
C LEU A 259 13.47 -8.36 7.57
N VAL A 260 14.77 -8.36 7.92
CA VAL A 260 15.40 -7.25 8.64
C VAL A 260 15.35 -5.96 7.80
N VAL A 261 15.65 -6.03 6.51
CA VAL A 261 15.54 -4.88 5.59
C VAL A 261 14.12 -4.29 5.60
N LEU A 262 13.10 -5.14 5.48
CA LEU A 262 11.69 -4.70 5.53
C LEU A 262 11.35 -4.05 6.86
N MET A 263 11.74 -4.66 7.98
CA MET A 263 11.50 -4.10 9.30
C MET A 263 12.17 -2.72 9.47
N VAL A 264 13.37 -2.53 8.92
CA VAL A 264 14.07 -1.24 8.94
C VAL A 264 13.33 -0.21 8.07
N LEU A 265 13.03 -0.52 6.81
CA LEU A 265 12.42 0.43 5.88
C LEU A 265 11.01 0.84 6.29
N TYR A 266 10.13 -0.14 6.57
CA TYR A 266 8.76 0.16 7.00
C TYR A 266 8.70 0.63 8.46
N GLY A 267 9.64 0.22 9.31
CA GLY A 267 9.82 0.77 10.66
C GLY A 267 10.14 2.27 10.64
N VAL A 268 11.04 2.70 9.73
CA VAL A 268 11.34 4.13 9.49
C VAL A 268 10.09 4.87 9.01
N ASN A 269 9.33 4.29 8.06
CA ASN A 269 8.08 4.92 7.57
C ASN A 269 7.06 5.09 8.70
N LEU A 270 6.82 4.03 9.47
CA LEU A 270 5.87 4.05 10.58
C LEU A 270 6.31 5.04 11.67
N ALA A 271 7.59 5.07 12.01
CA ALA A 271 8.14 6.00 13.02
C ALA A 271 7.99 7.46 12.56
N TYR A 272 8.37 7.75 11.30
CA TYR A 272 8.22 9.09 10.74
C TYR A 272 6.76 9.53 10.66
N CYS A 273 5.88 8.68 10.12
CA CYS A 273 4.47 9.01 9.98
C CYS A 273 3.75 9.13 11.33
N SER A 274 4.14 8.31 12.32
CA SER A 274 3.65 8.42 13.70
C SER A 274 4.04 9.77 14.33
N ALA A 275 5.29 10.17 14.16
CA ALA A 275 5.79 11.43 14.72
C ALA A 275 5.21 12.67 14.01
N SER A 276 4.97 12.59 12.70
CA SER A 276 4.54 13.73 11.89
C SER A 276 3.02 13.88 11.83
N PHE A 277 2.30 12.81 11.49
CA PHE A 277 0.85 12.81 11.22
C PHE A 277 0.00 12.24 12.36
N SER A 278 0.57 11.39 13.21
CA SER A 278 -0.12 10.37 14.02
C SER A 278 -0.69 9.21 13.17
N LEU A 279 -0.75 8.01 13.73
CA LEU A 279 -1.29 6.82 13.07
C LEU A 279 -2.70 6.46 13.55
N GLY A 280 -3.13 7.11 14.64
CA GLY A 280 -4.39 6.80 15.32
C GLY A 280 -4.36 5.48 16.09
N PRO A 281 -5.49 5.11 16.71
CA PRO A 281 -5.61 3.89 17.52
C PRO A 281 -5.38 2.64 16.67
N MET A 282 -4.47 1.76 17.08
CA MET A 282 -4.13 0.51 16.39
C MET A 282 -5.15 -0.61 16.62
N ASN A 283 -6.00 -0.47 17.63
CA ASN A 283 -7.07 -1.42 17.98
C ASN A 283 -8.37 -1.19 17.19
N ARG A 284 -8.49 -0.07 16.45
CA ARG A 284 -9.66 0.16 15.59
C ARG A 284 -9.69 -0.87 14.44
N THR A 285 -10.88 -1.16 13.93
CA THR A 285 -11.06 -2.05 12.78
C THR A 285 -10.44 -1.49 11.51
N ILE A 286 -9.97 -2.35 10.62
CA ILE A 286 -9.32 -1.92 9.37
C ILE A 286 -10.30 -1.19 8.44
N GLN A 287 -11.60 -1.52 8.50
CA GLN A 287 -12.67 -0.87 7.75
C GLN A 287 -12.87 0.60 8.14
N SER A 288 -12.39 0.99 9.32
CA SER A 288 -12.35 2.39 9.78
C SER A 288 -11.31 3.25 9.04
N VAL A 289 -10.53 2.67 8.14
CA VAL A 289 -9.57 3.38 7.28
C VAL A 289 -10.19 3.50 5.89
N PRO A 290 -10.57 4.72 5.41
CA PRO A 290 -11.28 4.90 4.14
C PRO A 290 -10.66 4.18 2.95
N ALA A 291 -9.35 4.24 2.80
CA ALA A 291 -8.62 3.58 1.71
C ALA A 291 -8.65 2.03 1.80
N LEU A 292 -8.96 1.46 2.95
CA LEU A 292 -9.00 0.02 3.23
C LEU A 292 -10.40 -0.47 3.64
N MET A 293 -11.42 0.36 3.51
CA MET A 293 -12.80 0.07 3.89
C MET A 293 -13.36 -1.20 3.22
N ARG A 294 -12.88 -1.52 2.01
CA ARG A 294 -13.30 -2.72 1.25
C ARG A 294 -12.58 -4.00 1.66
N CYS A 295 -11.73 -3.95 2.69
CA CYS A 295 -11.09 -5.13 3.24
C CYS A 295 -12.14 -6.04 3.89
N THR A 296 -12.13 -7.32 3.53
CA THR A 296 -13.10 -8.31 4.03
C THR A 296 -12.64 -9.04 5.28
N MET A 297 -11.48 -8.68 5.81
CA MET A 297 -10.94 -9.27 7.04
C MET A 297 -11.43 -8.49 8.26
N GLN A 298 -12.07 -9.15 9.22
CA GLN A 298 -12.43 -8.56 10.52
C GLN A 298 -11.20 -8.51 11.45
N ILE A 299 -10.33 -7.55 11.21
CA ILE A 299 -9.07 -7.40 11.95
C ILE A 299 -8.85 -5.94 12.33
N THR A 300 -8.00 -5.75 13.34
CA THR A 300 -7.57 -4.41 13.74
C THR A 300 -6.48 -3.86 12.80
N VAL A 301 -6.27 -2.55 12.82
CA VAL A 301 -5.19 -1.89 12.09
C VAL A 301 -3.83 -2.49 12.46
N GLY A 302 -3.57 -2.77 13.74
CA GLY A 302 -2.33 -3.41 14.18
C GLY A 302 -2.13 -4.81 13.59
N GLN A 303 -3.19 -5.62 13.57
CA GLN A 303 -3.16 -6.95 12.94
C GLN A 303 -2.98 -6.86 11.41
N TYR A 304 -3.60 -5.85 10.77
CA TYR A 304 -3.40 -5.59 9.35
C TYR A 304 -1.94 -5.25 9.04
N LEU A 305 -1.30 -4.37 9.82
CA LEU A 305 0.12 -4.03 9.64
C LEU A 305 1.03 -5.26 9.71
N LEU A 306 0.76 -6.17 10.66
CA LEU A 306 1.53 -7.42 10.76
C LEU A 306 1.33 -8.28 9.50
N ARG A 307 0.09 -8.48 9.05
CA ARG A 307 -0.21 -9.24 7.83
C ARG A 307 0.37 -8.57 6.59
N PHE A 308 0.32 -7.24 6.53
CA PHE A 308 0.93 -6.44 5.48
C PHE A 308 2.44 -6.71 5.38
N LEU A 309 3.17 -6.64 6.51
CA LEU A 309 4.61 -6.89 6.53
C LEU A 309 4.96 -8.33 6.13
N LEU A 310 4.18 -9.32 6.60
CA LEU A 310 4.39 -10.72 6.23
C LEU A 310 4.11 -10.98 4.74
N ALA A 311 3.03 -10.44 4.21
CA ALA A 311 2.70 -10.57 2.79
C ALA A 311 3.73 -9.84 1.91
N LYS A 312 4.16 -8.64 2.33
CA LYS A 312 5.23 -7.89 1.67
C LYS A 312 6.55 -8.65 1.66
N TRP A 313 6.90 -9.28 2.79
CA TRP A 313 8.08 -10.13 2.89
C TRP A 313 8.00 -11.33 1.94
N ALA A 314 6.87 -12.03 1.88
CA ALA A 314 6.68 -13.16 0.98
C ALA A 314 6.78 -12.74 -0.50
N GLY A 315 6.12 -11.65 -0.90
CA GLY A 315 6.21 -11.10 -2.25
C GLY A 315 7.63 -10.64 -2.61
N ALA A 316 8.29 -9.95 -1.68
CA ALA A 316 9.67 -9.52 -1.83
C ALA A 316 10.64 -10.71 -1.91
N PHE A 317 10.38 -11.79 -1.17
CA PHE A 317 11.19 -13.02 -1.25
C PHE A 317 11.10 -13.64 -2.65
N VAL A 318 9.90 -13.79 -3.21
CA VAL A 318 9.71 -14.33 -4.58
C VAL A 318 10.42 -13.45 -5.63
N MET A 319 10.27 -12.13 -5.54
CA MET A 319 10.99 -11.18 -6.40
C MET A 319 12.51 -11.33 -6.22
N GLY A 320 12.97 -11.45 -4.98
CA GLY A 320 14.39 -11.61 -4.64
C GLY A 320 14.99 -12.92 -5.16
N LEU A 321 14.21 -14.02 -5.20
CA LEU A 321 14.64 -15.27 -5.84
C LEU A 321 14.97 -15.07 -7.31
N TRP A 322 14.15 -14.29 -8.03
CA TRP A 322 14.44 -13.91 -9.42
C TRP A 322 15.73 -13.10 -9.52
N VAL A 323 15.91 -12.12 -8.65
CA VAL A 323 17.13 -11.29 -8.63
C VAL A 323 18.36 -12.14 -8.37
N MET A 324 18.30 -13.09 -7.42
CA MET A 324 19.39 -14.03 -7.14
C MET A 324 19.67 -14.95 -8.33
N LEU A 325 18.64 -15.46 -8.99
CA LEU A 325 18.78 -16.30 -10.18
C LEU A 325 19.43 -15.54 -11.34
N ALA A 326 19.01 -14.30 -11.60
CA ALA A 326 19.61 -13.44 -12.61
C ALA A 326 21.09 -13.18 -12.32
N ALA A 327 21.45 -12.92 -11.05
CA ALA A 327 22.84 -12.76 -10.63
C ALA A 327 23.66 -14.07 -10.79
N LEU A 328 23.01 -15.23 -10.59
CA LEU A 328 23.65 -16.55 -10.75
C LEU A 328 23.92 -16.91 -12.23
N ILE A 329 22.97 -16.64 -13.13
CA ILE A 329 23.06 -17.06 -14.53
C ILE A 329 23.94 -16.11 -15.35
N ALA A 330 23.87 -14.82 -15.12
CA ALA A 330 24.53 -13.81 -15.94
C ALA A 330 26.07 -13.90 -15.89
N LYS A 331 26.71 -13.99 -17.05
CA LYS A 331 28.19 -14.05 -17.15
C LYS A 331 28.85 -12.76 -16.67
N ARG A 332 28.25 -11.59 -16.98
CA ARG A 332 28.76 -10.26 -16.57
C ARG A 332 27.83 -9.65 -15.52
N ALA A 333 28.38 -8.87 -14.59
CA ALA A 333 27.59 -8.20 -13.55
C ALA A 333 26.46 -7.34 -14.16
N VAL A 334 26.78 -6.50 -15.13
CA VAL A 334 25.81 -5.63 -15.81
C VAL A 334 24.65 -6.42 -16.44
N ALA A 335 24.96 -7.55 -17.10
CA ALA A 335 23.92 -8.42 -17.66
C ALA A 335 23.01 -9.03 -16.57
N GLY A 336 23.56 -9.32 -15.38
CA GLY A 336 22.79 -9.74 -14.21
C GLY A 336 21.83 -8.67 -13.71
N TRP A 337 22.27 -7.44 -13.63
CA TRP A 337 21.43 -6.31 -13.23
C TRP A 337 20.31 -6.04 -14.25
N ILE A 338 20.65 -6.02 -15.54
CA ILE A 338 19.64 -5.86 -16.60
C ILE A 338 18.60 -6.99 -16.53
N GLY A 339 19.04 -8.25 -16.41
CA GLY A 339 18.14 -9.39 -16.31
C GLY A 339 17.27 -9.36 -15.03
N ALA A 340 17.83 -8.92 -13.91
CA ALA A 340 17.11 -8.76 -12.66
C ALA A 340 15.95 -7.74 -12.76
N LEU A 341 16.12 -6.68 -13.55
CA LEU A 341 15.12 -5.63 -13.74
C LEU A 341 14.19 -5.89 -14.94
N ALA A 342 14.66 -6.55 -15.99
CA ALA A 342 13.89 -6.72 -17.23
C ALA A 342 12.58 -7.49 -17.04
N LEU A 343 12.59 -8.59 -16.28
CA LEU A 343 11.37 -9.37 -16.05
C LEU A 343 10.34 -8.62 -15.18
N PRO A 344 10.70 -8.00 -14.04
CA PRO A 344 9.77 -7.17 -13.30
C PRO A 344 9.19 -6.02 -14.13
N LEU A 345 9.98 -5.35 -14.96
CA LEU A 345 9.51 -4.29 -15.85
C LEU A 345 8.54 -4.83 -16.92
N ALA A 346 8.85 -5.98 -17.53
CA ALA A 346 7.93 -6.64 -18.46
C ALA A 346 6.60 -7.03 -17.79
N MET A 347 6.65 -7.59 -16.58
CA MET A 347 5.46 -7.94 -15.80
C MET A 347 4.66 -6.71 -15.39
N TYR A 348 5.33 -5.61 -15.04
CA TYR A 348 4.67 -4.33 -14.79
C TYR A 348 3.95 -3.82 -16.06
N GLY A 349 4.59 -3.93 -17.23
CA GLY A 349 3.98 -3.60 -18.51
C GLY A 349 2.73 -4.45 -18.81
N ILE A 350 2.78 -5.77 -18.60
CA ILE A 350 1.62 -6.66 -18.75
C ILE A 350 0.49 -6.24 -17.80
N ARG A 351 0.83 -5.96 -16.54
CA ARG A 351 -0.13 -5.52 -15.53
C ARG A 351 -0.84 -4.23 -15.92
N THR A 352 -0.14 -3.27 -16.51
CA THR A 352 -0.72 -1.99 -16.93
C THR A 352 -1.52 -2.12 -18.24
N ALA A 353 -1.13 -3.02 -19.12
CA ALA A 353 -1.79 -3.23 -20.42
C ALA A 353 -3.14 -3.95 -20.31
N ILE A 354 -3.31 -4.84 -19.32
CA ILE A 354 -4.55 -5.61 -19.17
C ILE A 354 -5.56 -4.82 -18.30
N PRO A 355 -6.77 -4.50 -18.80
CA PRO A 355 -7.84 -3.90 -18.01
C PRO A 355 -8.27 -4.82 -16.85
N ALA A 356 -8.69 -4.23 -15.72
CA ALA A 356 -9.14 -4.99 -14.55
C ALA A 356 -10.43 -5.77 -14.79
N THR A 357 -11.24 -5.35 -15.76
CA THR A 357 -12.50 -5.97 -16.18
C THR A 357 -12.34 -7.08 -17.22
N SER A 358 -11.12 -7.31 -17.72
CA SER A 358 -10.84 -8.34 -18.73
C SER A 358 -10.93 -9.76 -18.12
N HIS A 359 -11.40 -10.74 -18.90
CA HIS A 359 -11.29 -12.17 -18.56
C HIS A 359 -9.84 -12.66 -18.43
N LEU A 360 -8.86 -11.87 -18.90
CA LEU A 360 -7.43 -12.11 -18.70
C LEU A 360 -6.88 -11.51 -17.41
N ASN A 361 -7.75 -11.05 -16.50
CA ASN A 361 -7.35 -10.39 -15.26
C ASN A 361 -6.48 -11.29 -14.35
N VAL A 362 -6.61 -12.61 -14.43
CA VAL A 362 -5.71 -13.54 -13.73
C VAL A 362 -4.25 -13.31 -14.15
N ILE A 363 -3.98 -13.14 -15.45
CA ILE A 363 -2.61 -12.88 -15.96
C ILE A 363 -2.07 -11.54 -15.42
N LYS A 364 -2.95 -10.54 -15.31
CA LYS A 364 -2.62 -9.24 -14.71
C LYS A 364 -2.10 -9.38 -13.29
N TYR A 365 -2.72 -10.23 -12.49
CA TYR A 365 -2.43 -10.37 -11.06
C TYR A 365 -1.51 -11.55 -10.71
N ALA A 366 -1.45 -12.59 -11.55
CA ALA A 366 -0.57 -13.75 -11.36
C ALA A 366 0.89 -13.42 -11.73
N ASN A 367 1.49 -12.43 -11.08
CA ASN A 367 2.86 -12.03 -11.34
C ASN A 367 3.57 -11.49 -10.08
N MET A 368 4.92 -11.49 -10.10
CA MET A 368 5.72 -11.09 -8.93
C MET A 368 5.61 -9.60 -8.58
N VAL A 369 5.22 -8.74 -9.50
CA VAL A 369 5.03 -7.29 -9.23
C VAL A 369 3.76 -7.08 -8.44
N SER A 370 2.70 -7.85 -8.75
CA SER A 370 1.43 -7.80 -8.01
C SER A 370 1.61 -8.22 -6.55
N LEU A 371 2.47 -9.22 -6.28
CA LEU A 371 2.80 -9.66 -4.92
C LEU A 371 3.41 -8.54 -4.06
N LEU A 372 4.09 -7.56 -4.67
CA LEU A 372 4.61 -6.39 -3.95
C LEU A 372 3.54 -5.33 -3.68
N GLN A 373 2.40 -5.36 -4.37
CA GLN A 373 1.31 -4.40 -4.14
C GLN A 373 0.36 -4.88 -3.03
N THR A 374 0.92 -5.07 -1.85
CA THR A 374 0.28 -5.72 -0.70
C THR A 374 -1.01 -5.03 -0.24
N ASN A 375 -1.13 -3.71 -0.39
CA ASN A 375 -2.37 -2.99 -0.06
C ASN A 375 -3.51 -3.32 -1.04
N GLU A 376 -3.23 -3.60 -2.31
CA GLU A 376 -4.24 -4.06 -3.25
C GLU A 376 -4.64 -5.51 -2.97
N LEU A 377 -3.66 -6.33 -2.58
CA LEU A 377 -3.87 -7.74 -2.21
C LEU A 377 -4.75 -7.89 -0.97
N LEU A 378 -4.47 -7.14 0.10
CA LEU A 378 -5.11 -7.31 1.39
C LEU A 378 -6.25 -6.33 1.65
N GLY A 379 -6.17 -5.12 1.09
CA GLY A 379 -7.10 -4.02 1.38
C GLY A 379 -8.35 -4.00 0.51
N ASN A 380 -8.38 -4.71 -0.61
CA ASN A 380 -9.49 -4.71 -1.54
C ASN A 380 -9.96 -6.12 -1.86
N TYR A 381 -11.25 -6.39 -1.61
CA TYR A 381 -11.85 -7.63 -2.07
C TYR A 381 -12.04 -7.58 -3.59
N ARG A 382 -11.51 -8.61 -4.28
CA ARG A 382 -11.66 -8.78 -5.73
C ARG A 382 -11.64 -10.25 -6.07
N ASN A 383 -12.55 -10.65 -6.95
CA ASN A 383 -12.55 -11.97 -7.58
C ASN A 383 -12.02 -11.85 -9.01
N LEU A 384 -11.30 -12.87 -9.43
CA LEU A 384 -10.72 -13.01 -10.75
C LEU A 384 -11.41 -14.13 -11.51
N PHE A 385 -11.50 -13.99 -12.83
CA PHE A 385 -12.09 -15.01 -13.70
C PHE A 385 -11.14 -16.20 -13.88
N TRP A 386 -11.58 -17.40 -13.51
CA TRP A 386 -10.82 -18.64 -13.68
C TRP A 386 -11.73 -19.74 -14.22
N PHE A 387 -11.70 -19.97 -15.55
CA PHE A 387 -12.51 -21.00 -16.21
C PHE A 387 -13.99 -20.99 -15.78
N GLY A 388 -14.63 -19.83 -15.75
CA GLY A 388 -16.03 -19.67 -15.37
C GLY A 388 -16.32 -19.67 -13.86
N ASN A 389 -15.30 -19.66 -13.01
CA ASN A 389 -15.46 -19.55 -11.57
C ASN A 389 -14.75 -18.32 -11.01
N PRO A 390 -15.34 -17.62 -10.02
CA PRO A 390 -14.67 -16.55 -9.30
C PRO A 390 -13.64 -17.13 -8.33
N ILE A 391 -12.40 -16.65 -8.43
CA ILE A 391 -11.32 -16.99 -7.49
C ILE A 391 -10.85 -15.68 -6.84
N SER A 392 -10.69 -15.67 -5.54
CA SER A 392 -10.25 -14.48 -4.82
C SER A 392 -8.82 -14.07 -5.20
N LEU A 393 -8.57 -12.78 -5.32
CA LEU A 393 -7.24 -12.22 -5.61
C LEU A 393 -6.15 -12.77 -4.66
N PRO A 394 -6.33 -12.81 -3.33
CA PRO A 394 -5.34 -13.38 -2.43
C PRO A 394 -4.99 -14.84 -2.76
N MET A 395 -5.97 -15.66 -3.13
CA MET A 395 -5.72 -17.06 -3.49
C MET A 395 -4.82 -17.15 -4.73
N VAL A 396 -5.12 -16.40 -5.78
CA VAL A 396 -4.31 -16.38 -7.01
C VAL A 396 -2.90 -15.93 -6.72
N GLU A 397 -2.72 -14.88 -5.94
CA GLU A 397 -1.39 -14.35 -5.63
C GLU A 397 -0.58 -15.30 -4.74
N TRP A 398 -1.19 -15.96 -3.74
CA TRP A 398 -0.49 -16.95 -2.93
C TRP A 398 -0.11 -18.20 -3.73
N VAL A 399 -0.98 -18.69 -4.61
CA VAL A 399 -0.66 -19.80 -5.53
C VAL A 399 0.46 -19.39 -6.48
N THR A 400 0.42 -18.16 -7.01
CA THR A 400 1.48 -17.60 -7.86
C THR A 400 2.81 -17.50 -7.11
N ALA A 401 2.79 -17.01 -5.87
CA ALA A 401 3.98 -16.92 -5.03
C ALA A 401 4.60 -18.29 -4.79
N ALA A 402 3.78 -19.30 -4.46
CA ALA A 402 4.23 -20.68 -4.26
C ALA A 402 4.79 -21.27 -5.57
N ALA A 403 4.07 -21.13 -6.67
CA ALA A 403 4.48 -21.70 -7.97
C ALA A 403 5.78 -21.04 -8.48
N LEU A 404 5.87 -19.71 -8.45
CA LEU A 404 7.08 -19.00 -8.86
C LEU A 404 8.25 -19.28 -7.91
N GLY A 405 8.00 -19.27 -6.60
CA GLY A 405 9.02 -19.56 -5.61
C GLY A 405 9.61 -20.96 -5.78
N LEU A 406 8.77 -22.00 -5.88
CA LEU A 406 9.21 -23.37 -6.11
C LEU A 406 9.91 -23.54 -7.44
N SER A 407 9.40 -22.93 -8.53
CA SER A 407 10.02 -22.98 -9.85
C SER A 407 11.41 -22.33 -9.84
N LEU A 408 11.56 -21.16 -9.24
CA LEU A 408 12.82 -20.44 -9.16
C LEU A 408 13.85 -21.19 -8.28
N ILE A 409 13.42 -21.80 -7.17
CA ILE A 409 14.25 -22.65 -6.34
C ILE A 409 14.73 -23.87 -7.15
N HIS A 410 13.82 -24.54 -7.86
CA HIS A 410 14.15 -25.71 -8.67
C HIS A 410 15.10 -25.41 -9.83
N ILE A 411 14.95 -24.28 -10.51
CA ILE A 411 15.85 -23.82 -11.56
C ILE A 411 17.25 -23.48 -10.99
N SER A 412 17.31 -22.97 -9.76
CA SER A 412 18.58 -22.67 -9.08
C SER A 412 19.33 -23.95 -8.62
N GLU A 413 18.64 -25.09 -8.53
CA GLU A 413 19.25 -26.39 -8.29
C GLU A 413 19.82 -26.93 -9.60
N PRO A 414 21.15 -27.13 -9.74
CA PRO A 414 21.72 -27.68 -10.95
C PRO A 414 21.26 -29.14 -11.10
N THR A 415 20.45 -29.38 -12.11
CA THR A 415 19.95 -30.72 -12.49
C THR A 415 21.11 -31.72 -12.62
N ARG A 416 20.95 -32.90 -12.03
CA ARG A 416 21.90 -34.03 -12.09
C ARG A 416 22.22 -34.49 -13.52
N HIS A 417 21.49 -34.05 -14.53
CA HIS A 417 21.51 -34.59 -15.90
C HIS A 417 22.42 -33.87 -16.91
N SER A 418 23.10 -32.79 -16.56
CA SER A 418 23.99 -32.08 -17.52
C SER A 418 25.45 -32.49 -17.45
N LEU A 419 25.80 -33.65 -16.88
CA LEU A 419 27.17 -34.16 -16.78
C LEU A 419 27.34 -35.55 -17.43
N ILE A 420 26.47 -35.94 -18.36
CA ILE A 420 26.72 -37.08 -19.26
C ILE A 420 26.50 -36.57 -20.68
N SER A 421 27.45 -35.81 -21.16
CA SER A 421 27.81 -35.65 -22.58
C SER A 421 29.17 -34.97 -22.68
#